data_4d38fb0d7e517db3a51ed7a1346bec07
#
_entry.id   4d38fb0d7e517db3a51ed7a1346bec07
#
_cell.length_a   1.000
_cell.length_b   1.000
_cell.length_c   1.000
_cell.angle_alpha   90.00
_cell.angle_beta   90.00
_cell.angle_gamma   90.00
#
_symmetry.space_group_name_H-M   'P 1'
#
loop_
_entity.id
_entity.type
_entity.pdbx_description
1 polymer ?
#
loop_
_entity_poly.entity_id
_entity_poly.type
_entity_poly.pdbx_seq_one_letter_code
_entity_poly.pdbx_strand_id
1 'polypeptide(L)'
;MKNYVTIVSLVASLILGSCASVNTAHTPPDGSAERNGILQAVHHALARQGRKNLVLDVPYLKVHNWWAWIQVNPKSADGRQHYESQSGLLQQTGSKWTLLEWMPAEEGTDYTKYFQKLKAKYPSAPPDIFPQ
;
A
#
# COMPACT_ATOMS: atom_id res chain seq x y z
N MET A 1 -48.07 -50.87 -15.95
CA MET A 1 -47.20 -49.77 -16.42
C MET A 1 -46.67 -49.06 -15.23
N LYS A 2 -45.40 -49.22 -14.88
CA LYS A 2 -44.79 -48.55 -13.74
C LYS A 2 -43.93 -47.40 -14.29
N ASN A 3 -44.35 -46.16 -13.98
CA ASN A 3 -43.62 -44.98 -14.34
C ASN A 3 -42.53 -44.74 -13.28
N TYR A 4 -41.28 -44.91 -13.69
CA TYR A 4 -40.14 -44.51 -12.84
C TYR A 4 -39.80 -43.04 -13.13
N VAL A 5 -40.05 -42.19 -12.15
CA VAL A 5 -39.63 -40.81 -12.17
C VAL A 5 -38.19 -40.78 -11.69
N THR A 6 -37.27 -40.52 -12.63
CA THR A 6 -35.85 -40.33 -12.30
C THR A 6 -35.65 -38.90 -11.77
N ILE A 7 -35.40 -38.79 -10.49
CA ILE A 7 -35.03 -37.50 -9.88
C ILE A 7 -33.53 -37.29 -10.14
N VAL A 8 -33.24 -36.36 -11.03
CA VAL A 8 -31.85 -35.88 -11.25
C VAL A 8 -31.55 -34.85 -10.13
N SER A 9 -30.79 -35.27 -9.14
CA SER A 9 -30.24 -34.37 -8.11
C SER A 9 -29.12 -33.55 -8.72
N LEU A 10 -29.40 -32.27 -8.95
CA LEU A 10 -28.38 -31.29 -9.35
C LEU A 10 -27.61 -30.86 -8.09
N VAL A 11 -26.42 -31.39 -7.88
CA VAL A 11 -25.52 -30.96 -6.81
C VAL A 11 -24.82 -29.66 -7.29
N ALA A 12 -25.33 -28.54 -6.84
CA ALA A 12 -24.67 -27.25 -7.02
C ALA A 12 -23.47 -27.17 -6.06
N SER A 13 -22.28 -27.40 -6.57
CA SER A 13 -21.02 -27.17 -5.83
C SER A 13 -20.80 -25.67 -5.66
N LEU A 14 -21.13 -25.15 -4.49
CA LEU A 14 -20.70 -23.82 -4.09
C LEU A 14 -19.19 -23.85 -3.87
N ILE A 15 -18.44 -23.31 -4.83
CA ILE A 15 -17.03 -22.98 -4.65
C ILE A 15 -17.00 -21.71 -3.78
N LEU A 16 -16.88 -21.88 -2.48
CA LEU A 16 -16.52 -20.80 -1.56
C LEU A 16 -15.07 -20.45 -1.86
N GLY A 17 -14.88 -19.41 -2.68
CA GLY A 17 -13.58 -18.77 -2.84
C GLY A 17 -13.12 -18.24 -1.50
N SER A 18 -12.21 -18.98 -0.84
CA SER A 18 -11.47 -18.48 0.31
C SER A 18 -10.64 -17.29 -0.16
N CYS A 19 -11.07 -16.08 0.14
CA CYS A 19 -10.18 -14.94 0.19
C CYS A 19 -9.19 -15.21 1.32
N ALA A 20 -8.03 -15.77 0.99
CA ALA A 20 -6.93 -15.88 1.93
C ALA A 20 -6.51 -14.45 2.31
N SER A 21 -6.82 -14.01 3.53
CA SER A 21 -6.29 -12.78 4.08
C SER A 21 -4.77 -12.95 4.18
N VAL A 22 -4.03 -12.08 3.50
CA VAL A 22 -2.57 -12.06 3.56
C VAL A 22 -2.19 -11.58 4.95
N ASN A 23 -1.72 -12.50 5.82
CA ASN A 23 -1.35 -12.20 7.20
C ASN A 23 0.07 -11.64 7.36
N THR A 24 0.73 -11.30 6.27
CA THR A 24 2.10 -10.78 6.25
C THR A 24 2.21 -9.61 5.29
N ALA A 25 3.18 -8.74 5.54
CA ALA A 25 3.46 -7.65 4.63
C ALA A 25 3.87 -8.18 3.25
N HIS A 26 3.30 -7.58 2.20
CA HIS A 26 3.58 -7.90 0.81
C HIS A 26 3.94 -6.66 0.01
N THR A 27 4.56 -6.86 -1.14
CA THR A 27 4.81 -5.80 -2.11
C THR A 27 3.78 -5.94 -3.24
N PRO A 28 2.86 -4.98 -3.41
CA PRO A 28 1.89 -5.05 -4.50
C PRO A 28 2.61 -5.04 -5.86
N PRO A 29 2.19 -5.89 -6.81
CA PRO A 29 2.77 -5.92 -8.16
C PRO A 29 2.61 -4.60 -8.90
N ASP A 30 3.55 -4.32 -9.81
CA ASP A 30 3.42 -3.19 -10.72
C ASP A 30 2.10 -3.29 -11.52
N GLY A 31 1.40 -2.15 -11.66
CA GLY A 31 0.14 -2.06 -12.37
C GLY A 31 -1.08 -2.60 -11.61
N SER A 32 -0.92 -3.17 -10.41
CA SER A 32 -2.06 -3.59 -9.59
C SER A 32 -2.88 -2.39 -9.11
N ALA A 33 -4.18 -2.60 -8.90
CA ALA A 33 -5.07 -1.56 -8.39
C ALA A 33 -4.61 -1.03 -7.02
N GLU A 34 -4.12 -1.91 -6.15
CA GLU A 34 -3.58 -1.55 -4.84
C GLU A 34 -2.36 -0.62 -4.97
N ARG A 35 -1.37 -1.00 -5.78
CA ARG A 35 -0.17 -0.19 -6.02
C ARG A 35 -0.51 1.15 -6.66
N ASN A 36 -1.38 1.16 -7.67
CA ASN A 36 -1.81 2.38 -8.34
C ASN A 36 -2.53 3.34 -7.37
N GLY A 37 -3.38 2.82 -6.50
CA GLY A 37 -4.05 3.63 -5.47
C GLY A 37 -3.06 4.27 -4.48
N ILE A 38 -2.05 3.53 -4.06
CA ILE A 38 -0.97 4.03 -3.19
C ILE A 38 -0.17 5.13 -3.90
N LEU A 39 0.26 4.89 -5.13
CA LEU A 39 1.03 5.86 -5.91
C LEU A 39 0.23 7.14 -6.19
N GLN A 40 -1.06 7.01 -6.45
CA GLN A 40 -1.95 8.17 -6.61
C GLN A 40 -2.01 9.03 -5.35
N ALA A 41 -2.09 8.41 -4.17
CA ALA A 41 -2.05 9.12 -2.89
C ALA A 41 -0.73 9.85 -2.68
N VAL A 42 0.39 9.22 -3.05
CA VAL A 42 1.73 9.84 -2.99
C VAL A 42 1.85 11.01 -3.95
N HIS A 43 1.42 10.86 -5.20
CA HIS A 43 1.40 11.97 -6.17
C HIS A 43 0.57 13.15 -5.67
N HIS A 44 -0.59 12.87 -5.09
CA HIS A 44 -1.44 13.90 -4.52
C HIS A 44 -0.76 14.65 -3.35
N ALA A 45 -0.08 13.91 -2.48
CA ALA A 45 0.66 14.51 -1.37
C ALA A 45 1.84 15.37 -1.85
N LEU A 46 2.59 14.91 -2.86
CA LEU A 46 3.69 15.67 -3.47
C LEU A 46 3.19 16.92 -4.21
N ALA A 47 2.04 16.84 -4.87
CA ALA A 47 1.42 17.98 -5.54
C ALA A 47 1.07 19.09 -4.56
N ARG A 48 0.65 18.76 -3.33
CA ARG A 48 0.42 19.74 -2.25
C ARG A 48 1.70 20.43 -1.79
N GLN A 49 2.86 19.81 -2.01
CA GLN A 49 4.17 20.42 -1.80
C GLN A 49 4.67 21.22 -3.01
N GLY A 50 3.82 21.44 -4.03
CA GLY A 50 4.17 22.13 -5.25
C GLY A 50 4.91 21.28 -6.29
N ARG A 51 5.04 19.97 -6.06
CA ARG A 51 5.76 19.03 -6.93
C ARG A 51 4.77 18.24 -7.78
N LYS A 52 4.58 18.66 -9.03
CA LYS A 52 3.63 18.05 -9.98
C LYS A 52 4.36 17.34 -11.12
N ASN A 53 3.66 16.42 -11.77
CA ASN A 53 4.14 15.69 -12.96
C ASN A 53 5.46 14.95 -12.73
N LEU A 54 5.60 14.32 -11.58
CA LEU A 54 6.79 13.55 -11.22
C LEU A 54 6.65 12.09 -11.66
N VAL A 55 7.78 11.50 -12.00
CA VAL A 55 7.94 10.04 -12.08
C VAL A 55 8.51 9.56 -10.74
N LEU A 56 7.95 8.50 -10.21
CA LEU A 56 8.35 7.94 -8.92
C LEU A 56 9.06 6.60 -9.14
N ASP A 57 10.34 6.54 -8.80
CA ASP A 57 10.99 5.26 -8.57
C ASP A 57 10.65 4.82 -7.13
N VAL A 58 10.29 3.57 -6.94
CA VAL A 58 9.80 3.02 -5.67
C VAL A 58 10.73 1.91 -5.19
N PRO A 59 11.81 2.24 -4.49
CA PRO A 59 12.74 1.23 -3.99
C PRO A 59 12.18 0.38 -2.86
N TYR A 60 11.16 0.88 -2.15
CA TYR A 60 10.53 0.15 -1.07
C TYR A 60 9.03 0.41 -1.03
N LEU A 61 8.24 -0.65 -0.95
CA LEU A 61 6.81 -0.60 -0.68
C LEU A 61 6.39 -1.90 0.00
N LYS A 62 5.82 -1.77 1.18
CA LYS A 62 5.20 -2.90 1.90
C LYS A 62 3.80 -2.52 2.33
N VAL A 63 2.88 -3.44 2.12
CA VAL A 63 1.46 -3.33 2.49
C VAL A 63 1.10 -4.48 3.40
N HIS A 64 0.40 -4.17 4.50
CA HIS A 64 -0.19 -5.18 5.37
C HIS A 64 -1.52 -4.65 5.91
N ASN A 65 -2.59 -5.38 5.64
CA ASN A 65 -3.96 -4.95 5.93
C ASN A 65 -4.25 -3.59 5.24
N TRP A 66 -4.64 -2.60 6.01
CA TRP A 66 -5.01 -1.26 5.54
C TRP A 66 -3.87 -0.25 5.64
N TRP A 67 -2.63 -0.72 5.84
CA TRP A 67 -1.45 0.10 6.06
C TRP A 67 -0.39 -0.15 5.02
N ALA A 68 0.33 0.91 4.65
CA ALA A 68 1.50 0.81 3.78
C ALA A 68 2.62 1.73 4.24
N TRP A 69 3.86 1.27 4.05
CA TRP A 69 5.05 2.10 4.13
C TRP A 69 5.71 2.14 2.76
N ILE A 70 6.02 3.33 2.28
CA ILE A 70 6.62 3.56 0.97
C ILE A 70 7.87 4.41 1.08
N GLN A 71 8.86 4.12 0.23
CA GLN A 71 9.95 5.02 -0.11
C GLN A 71 9.89 5.32 -1.59
N VAL A 72 10.03 6.59 -1.94
CA VAL A 72 10.02 7.06 -3.32
C VAL A 72 11.23 7.94 -3.61
N ASN A 73 11.75 7.84 -4.83
CA ASN A 73 12.75 8.72 -5.39
C ASN A 73 12.10 9.51 -6.53
N PRO A 74 11.60 10.73 -6.26
CA PRO A 74 10.91 11.50 -7.28
C PRO A 74 11.90 12.09 -8.29
N LYS A 75 11.50 12.11 -9.55
CA LYS A 75 12.24 12.77 -10.63
C LYS A 75 11.29 13.49 -11.57
N SER A 76 11.79 14.49 -12.30
CA SER A 76 11.01 15.15 -13.35
C SER A 76 10.63 14.17 -14.46
N ALA A 77 9.57 14.50 -15.22
CA ALA A 77 9.08 13.64 -16.31
C ALA A 77 10.14 13.36 -17.38
N ASP A 78 11.05 14.31 -17.64
CA ASP A 78 12.18 14.16 -18.57
C ASP A 78 13.40 13.46 -17.95
N GLY A 79 13.34 13.11 -16.66
CA GLY A 79 14.40 12.42 -15.92
C GLY A 79 15.64 13.26 -15.61
N ARG A 80 15.65 14.54 -15.95
CA ARG A 80 16.84 15.42 -15.78
C ARG A 80 17.00 15.91 -14.36
N GLN A 81 15.91 16.09 -13.64
CA GLN A 81 15.92 16.59 -12.27
C GLN A 81 15.51 15.49 -11.31
N HIS A 82 16.36 15.22 -10.32
CA HIS A 82 16.10 14.31 -9.23
C HIS A 82 15.82 15.11 -7.96
N TYR A 83 14.82 14.65 -7.22
CA TYR A 83 14.43 15.24 -5.94
C TYR A 83 14.84 14.32 -4.80
N GLU A 84 14.84 14.87 -3.62
CA GLU A 84 15.15 14.14 -2.40
C GLU A 84 14.22 12.95 -2.18
N SER A 85 14.80 11.83 -1.77
CA SER A 85 14.07 10.62 -1.40
C SER A 85 13.12 10.91 -0.26
N GLN A 86 11.89 10.41 -0.35
CA GLN A 86 10.89 10.57 0.71
C GLN A 86 10.30 9.22 1.10
N SER A 87 10.06 9.05 2.38
CA SER A 87 9.35 7.87 2.91
C SER A 87 8.13 8.31 3.70
N GLY A 88 7.10 7.50 3.67
CA GLY A 88 5.86 7.86 4.34
C GLY A 88 4.96 6.70 4.69
N LEU A 89 4.07 6.97 5.64
CA LEU A 89 3.03 6.06 6.10
C LEU A 89 1.71 6.39 5.43
N LEU A 90 1.06 5.36 4.87
CA LEU A 90 -0.26 5.46 4.27
C LEU A 90 -1.25 4.56 4.99
N GLN A 91 -2.51 4.95 4.95
CA GLN A 91 -3.63 4.16 5.41
C GLN A 91 -4.72 4.12 4.34
N GLN A 92 -5.33 2.96 4.18
CA GLN A 92 -6.51 2.79 3.35
C GLN A 92 -7.78 2.91 4.20
N THR A 93 -8.71 3.75 3.76
CA THR A 93 -10.05 3.87 4.32
C THR A 93 -11.06 3.65 3.20
N GLY A 94 -11.85 2.59 3.32
CA GLY A 94 -12.67 2.12 2.18
C GLY A 94 -11.78 1.69 1.03
N SER A 95 -11.95 2.29 -0.15
CA SER A 95 -11.11 2.05 -1.34
C SER A 95 -10.01 3.10 -1.53
N LYS A 96 -9.91 4.08 -0.65
CA LYS A 96 -9.03 5.24 -0.80
C LYS A 96 -7.79 5.14 0.08
N TRP A 97 -6.61 5.22 -0.53
CA TRP A 97 -5.34 5.40 0.16
C TRP A 97 -5.10 6.88 0.47
N THR A 98 -4.56 7.15 1.65
CA THR A 98 -4.19 8.50 2.10
C THR A 98 -2.81 8.46 2.73
N LEU A 99 -1.93 9.37 2.33
CA LEU A 99 -0.65 9.56 3.01
C LEU A 99 -0.91 10.33 4.31
N LEU A 100 -0.57 9.72 5.43
CA LEU A 100 -0.79 10.27 6.76
C LEU A 100 0.38 11.12 7.21
N GLU A 101 1.61 10.66 6.95
CA GLU A 101 2.81 11.28 7.47
C GLU A 101 4.02 10.99 6.60
N TRP A 102 4.82 12.01 6.31
CA TRP A 102 6.15 11.88 5.76
C TRP A 102 7.18 11.70 6.86
N MET A 103 8.16 10.82 6.64
CA MET A 103 9.31 10.70 7.51
C MET A 103 10.17 11.96 7.38
N PRO A 104 10.63 12.56 8.49
CA PRO A 104 11.58 13.68 8.43
C PRO A 104 12.87 13.28 7.70
N ALA A 105 13.33 14.16 6.80
CA ALA A 105 14.59 13.99 6.05
C ALA A 105 15.70 14.90 6.58
N GLU A 106 15.55 15.43 7.78
CA GLU A 106 16.52 16.35 8.40
C GLU A 106 17.78 15.62 8.82
N GLU A 107 18.92 16.24 8.58
CA GLU A 107 20.22 15.74 9.05
C GLU A 107 20.20 15.61 10.58
N GLY A 108 20.70 14.49 11.10
CA GLY A 108 20.70 14.20 12.54
C GLY A 108 19.40 13.61 13.09
N THR A 109 18.43 13.26 12.24
CA THR A 109 17.21 12.57 12.69
C THR A 109 17.56 11.21 13.32
N ASP A 110 17.13 11.03 14.57
CA ASP A 110 17.15 9.73 15.24
C ASP A 110 15.99 8.88 14.73
N TYR A 111 16.25 8.04 13.73
CA TYR A 111 15.23 7.19 13.12
C TYR A 111 14.65 6.16 14.08
N THR A 112 15.44 5.61 14.98
CA THR A 112 14.95 4.68 16.00
C THR A 112 13.87 5.34 16.86
N LYS A 113 14.15 6.53 17.33
CA LYS A 113 13.21 7.33 18.14
C LYS A 113 12.00 7.77 17.33
N TYR A 114 12.22 8.13 16.06
CA TYR A 114 11.12 8.45 15.13
C TYR A 114 10.14 7.28 14.98
N PHE A 115 10.63 6.08 14.67
CA PHE A 115 9.78 4.91 14.52
C PHE A 115 9.08 4.49 15.82
N GLN A 116 9.72 4.66 16.97
CA GLN A 116 9.07 4.45 18.28
C GLN A 116 7.86 5.38 18.44
N LYS A 117 8.03 6.68 18.15
CA LYS A 117 6.94 7.67 18.21
C LYS A 117 5.85 7.38 17.19
N LEU A 118 6.23 7.00 15.96
CA LEU A 118 5.29 6.66 14.90
C LEU A 118 4.42 5.47 15.29
N LYS A 119 5.01 4.41 15.81
CA LYS A 119 4.30 3.22 16.31
C LYS A 119 3.37 3.54 17.48
N ALA A 120 3.76 4.43 18.36
CA ALA A 120 2.91 4.90 19.47
C ALA A 120 1.72 5.73 18.96
N LYS A 121 1.93 6.54 17.91
CA LYS A 121 0.87 7.35 17.29
C LYS A 121 -0.10 6.53 16.46
N TYR A 122 0.38 5.47 15.79
CA TYR A 122 -0.40 4.57 14.95
C TYR A 122 -0.23 3.11 15.39
N PRO A 123 -0.80 2.75 16.55
CA PRO A 123 -0.56 1.41 17.14
C PRO A 123 -1.14 0.26 16.31
N SER A 124 -2.10 0.54 15.42
CA SER A 124 -2.70 -0.45 14.51
C SER A 124 -1.86 -0.72 13.26
N ALA A 125 -0.83 0.10 12.99
CA ALA A 125 0.06 -0.13 11.86
C ALA A 125 0.93 -1.36 12.13
N PRO A 126 0.88 -2.40 11.27
CA PRO A 126 1.67 -3.61 11.47
C PRO A 126 3.17 -3.31 11.38
N PRO A 127 4.00 -3.88 12.29
CA PRO A 127 5.43 -3.57 12.34
C PRO A 127 6.22 -4.07 11.12
N ASP A 128 5.71 -5.06 10.41
CA ASP A 128 6.36 -5.69 9.26
C ASP A 128 6.27 -4.88 7.95
N ILE A 129 5.54 -3.75 7.94
CA ILE A 129 5.58 -2.83 6.80
C ILE A 129 6.80 -1.91 6.83
N PHE A 130 7.37 -1.66 8.00
CA PHE A 130 8.52 -0.76 8.15
C PHE A 130 9.83 -1.43 7.73
N PRO A 131 10.80 -0.66 7.21
CA PRO A 131 12.13 -1.19 6.91
C PRO A 131 12.80 -1.71 8.19
N GLN A 132 13.50 -2.86 8.06
CA GLN A 132 14.24 -3.51 9.14
C GLN A 132 15.69 -2.99 9.17
#